data_c65ce5b6fc111006f250a7e13ab58f86
#
_entry.id   c65ce5b6fc111006f250a7e13ab58f86
#
_cell.length_a   1.000
_cell.length_b   1.000
_cell.length_c   1.000
_cell.angle_alpha   90.00
_cell.angle_beta   90.00
_cell.angle_gamma   90.00
#
_symmetry.space_group_name_H-M   'P 1'
#
loop_
_entity.id
_entity.type
_entity.pdbx_description
1 polymer ?
#
loop_
_entity_poly.entity_id
_entity_poly.type
_entity_poly.pdbx_seq_one_letter_code
_entity_poly.pdbx_strand_id
1 'polypeptide(L)'
;SEGLVILTDDGKLQNLIAHPKHNKTKNYIVQVDGEINKVALASLQKGVHLKDGNTKPATVKIIQKPDWLWERVPPIRVRKNIPTSWIEISISEGKNRQVRRMTANVGFPTLRLIRTRVDQWSLGDISPGSYVTL
;
A
#
# COMPACT_ATOMS: atom_id res chain seq x y z
N SER A 1 -4.61 -3.05 -7.77
CA SER A 1 -4.67 -2.19 -6.58
C SER A 1 -6.09 -1.69 -6.36
N GLU A 2 -6.40 -1.40 -5.12
CA GLU A 2 -7.72 -0.94 -4.69
C GLU A 2 -7.57 0.35 -3.88
N GLY A 3 -8.69 0.97 -3.55
CA GLY A 3 -8.72 2.09 -2.62
C GLY A 3 -8.76 3.45 -3.27
N LEU A 4 -8.17 4.41 -2.62
CA LEU A 4 -8.30 5.83 -2.94
C LEU A 4 -7.63 6.19 -4.25
N VAL A 5 -8.39 6.88 -5.11
CA VAL A 5 -7.90 7.52 -6.32
C VAL A 5 -8.25 9.00 -6.26
N ILE A 6 -7.29 9.85 -6.60
CA ILE A 6 -7.51 11.29 -6.67
C ILE A 6 -7.57 11.69 -8.14
N LEU A 7 -8.65 12.34 -8.53
CA LEU A 7 -8.86 12.84 -9.88
C LEU A 7 -8.86 14.37 -9.86
N THR A 8 -8.09 14.97 -10.74
CA THR A 8 -8.03 16.42 -10.89
C THR A 8 -7.71 16.81 -12.32
N ASP A 9 -8.23 17.95 -12.77
CA ASP A 9 -7.87 18.58 -14.03
C ASP A 9 -6.79 19.66 -13.85
N ASP A 10 -6.36 19.92 -12.60
CA ASP A 10 -5.29 20.87 -12.30
C ASP A 10 -3.94 20.17 -12.41
N GLY A 11 -3.19 20.49 -13.47
CA GLY A 11 -1.88 19.90 -13.71
C GLY A 11 -0.83 20.22 -12.63
N LYS A 12 -0.91 21.36 -11.99
CA LYS A 12 0.00 21.73 -10.89
C LYS A 12 -0.26 20.88 -9.67
N LEU A 13 -1.53 20.68 -9.32
CA LEU A 13 -1.92 19.81 -8.20
C LEU A 13 -1.54 18.37 -8.46
N GLN A 14 -1.77 17.88 -9.67
CA GLN A 14 -1.38 16.52 -10.07
C GLN A 14 0.12 16.33 -9.90
N ASN A 15 0.95 17.27 -10.36
CA ASN A 15 2.39 17.21 -10.22
C ASN A 15 2.82 17.24 -8.74
N LEU A 16 2.20 18.10 -7.94
CA LEU A 16 2.50 18.21 -6.51
C LEU A 16 2.25 16.89 -5.77
N ILE A 17 1.21 16.16 -6.13
CA ILE A 17 0.84 14.90 -5.49
C ILE A 17 1.69 13.74 -6.03
N ALA A 18 1.83 13.65 -7.35
CA ALA A 18 2.34 12.45 -8.01
C ALA A 18 3.85 12.46 -8.25
N HIS A 19 4.46 13.66 -8.39
CA HIS A 19 5.87 13.73 -8.76
C HIS A 19 6.77 13.28 -7.59
N PRO A 20 7.73 12.37 -7.82
CA PRO A 20 8.57 11.80 -6.76
C PRO A 20 9.33 12.82 -5.92
N LYS A 21 9.72 13.97 -6.50
CA LYS A 21 10.46 15.02 -5.78
C LYS A 21 9.69 15.62 -4.59
N HIS A 22 8.37 15.51 -4.57
CA HIS A 22 7.54 16.07 -3.50
C HIS A 22 7.39 15.12 -2.31
N ASN A 23 7.78 13.85 -2.45
CA ASN A 23 7.81 12.85 -1.36
C ASN A 23 6.53 12.79 -0.52
N LYS A 24 5.38 12.87 -1.17
CA LYS A 24 4.09 12.81 -0.46
C LYS A 24 3.86 11.44 0.14
N THR A 25 3.41 11.41 1.38
CA THR A 25 3.14 10.16 2.09
C THR A 25 1.91 9.48 1.53
N LYS A 26 2.01 8.17 1.33
CA LYS A 26 0.89 7.29 0.97
C LYS A 26 0.79 6.19 2.00
N ASN A 27 -0.43 5.84 2.37
CA ASN A 27 -0.69 4.77 3.32
C ASN A 27 -1.47 3.64 2.64
N TYR A 28 -1.06 2.41 2.92
CA TYR A 28 -1.65 1.21 2.33
C TYR A 28 -1.98 0.19 3.40
N ILE A 29 -3.09 -0.50 3.19
CA ILE A 29 -3.41 -1.76 3.86
C ILE A 29 -3.07 -2.87 2.88
N VAL A 30 -2.30 -3.85 3.34
CA VAL A 30 -1.75 -4.89 2.47
C VAL A 30 -2.01 -6.26 3.05
N GLN A 31 -2.65 -7.14 2.26
CA GLN A 31 -2.69 -8.56 2.57
C GLN A 31 -1.53 -9.23 1.85
N VAL A 32 -0.74 -9.97 2.60
CA VAL A 32 0.44 -10.68 2.08
C VAL A 32 0.26 -12.18 2.21
N ASP A 33 0.92 -12.91 1.32
CA ASP A 33 1.00 -14.36 1.34
C ASP A 33 1.98 -14.79 2.43
N GLY A 34 1.54 -15.65 3.33
CA GLY A 34 2.33 -16.10 4.46
C GLY A 34 2.05 -15.29 5.74
N GLU A 35 2.54 -15.80 6.85
CA GLU A 35 2.47 -15.10 8.14
C GLU A 35 3.72 -14.26 8.32
N ILE A 36 3.59 -12.95 8.09
CA ILE A 36 4.75 -12.05 8.14
C ILE A 36 5.35 -12.01 9.55
N ASN A 37 6.67 -11.96 9.61
CA ASN A 37 7.41 -12.01 10.86
C ASN A 37 8.14 -10.69 11.14
N LYS A 38 8.71 -10.59 12.36
CA LYS A 38 9.40 -9.38 12.81
C LYS A 38 10.64 -9.06 11.99
N VAL A 39 11.32 -10.06 11.45
CA VAL A 39 12.53 -9.86 10.64
C VAL A 39 12.16 -9.18 9.32
N ALA A 40 11.13 -9.68 8.65
CA ALA A 40 10.63 -9.07 7.42
C ALA A 40 10.11 -7.65 7.68
N LEU A 41 9.37 -7.46 8.78
CA LEU A 41 8.85 -6.16 9.18
C LEU A 41 9.98 -5.14 9.37
N ALA A 42 11.03 -5.53 10.09
CA ALA A 42 12.21 -4.68 10.32
C ALA A 42 12.91 -4.31 9.02
N SER A 43 13.03 -5.25 8.08
CA SER A 43 13.62 -4.99 6.77
C SER A 43 12.81 -3.97 5.96
N LEU A 44 11.48 -4.09 5.98
CA LEU A 44 10.61 -3.12 5.32
C LEU A 44 10.74 -1.73 5.95
N GLN A 45 10.82 -1.65 7.28
CA GLN A 45 10.97 -0.39 8.02
C GLN A 45 12.29 0.29 7.70
N LYS A 46 13.37 -0.47 7.60
CA LYS A 46 14.71 0.05 7.30
C LYS A 46 14.85 0.49 5.85
N GLY A 47 14.14 -0.17 4.95
CA GLY A 47 14.28 -0.05 3.51
C GLY A 47 14.95 -1.27 2.91
N VAL A 48 14.56 -1.60 1.69
CA VAL A 48 15.07 -2.78 0.98
C VAL A 48 15.70 -2.36 -0.35
N HIS A 49 16.60 -3.21 -0.84
CA HIS A 49 17.24 -2.99 -2.12
C HIS A 49 16.39 -3.57 -3.24
N LEU A 50 15.89 -2.70 -4.12
CA LEU A 50 15.17 -3.08 -5.32
C LEU A 50 16.06 -2.86 -6.55
N LYS A 51 15.62 -3.38 -7.70
CA LYS A 51 16.36 -3.27 -8.95
C LYS A 51 16.66 -1.80 -9.34
N ASP A 52 15.74 -0.91 -9.04
CA ASP A 52 15.85 0.53 -9.36
C ASP A 52 16.33 1.39 -8.16
N GLY A 53 16.90 0.76 -7.15
CA GLY A 53 17.52 1.42 -6.01
C GLY A 53 16.92 1.03 -4.68
N ASN A 54 17.53 1.54 -3.61
CA ASN A 54 17.06 1.30 -2.26
C ASN A 54 15.78 2.07 -1.97
N THR A 55 14.85 1.45 -1.25
CA THR A 55 13.67 2.16 -0.74
C THR A 55 14.04 2.95 0.51
N LYS A 56 13.36 4.06 0.71
CA LYS A 56 13.49 4.84 1.95
C LYS A 56 12.90 4.09 3.12
N PRO A 57 13.29 4.42 4.35
CA PRO A 57 12.62 3.89 5.54
C PRO A 57 11.11 4.10 5.46
N ALA A 58 10.37 3.10 5.88
CA ALA A 58 8.91 3.11 5.87
C ALA A 58 8.36 2.87 7.27
N THR A 59 7.14 3.32 7.53
CA THR A 59 6.41 2.94 8.73
C THR A 59 5.60 1.68 8.40
N VAL A 60 5.82 0.61 9.13
CA VAL A 60 5.15 -0.67 8.87
C VAL A 60 4.71 -1.29 10.19
N LYS A 61 3.49 -1.81 10.24
CA LYS A 61 3.00 -2.55 11.39
C LYS A 61 2.12 -3.71 10.96
N ILE A 62 2.11 -4.77 11.75
CA ILE A 62 1.20 -5.89 11.57
C ILE A 62 -0.16 -5.49 12.12
N ILE A 63 -1.21 -5.75 11.36
CA ILE A 63 -2.59 -5.45 11.75
C ILE A 63 -3.47 -6.68 11.51
N GLN A 64 -4.70 -6.63 12.00
CA GLN A 64 -5.75 -7.54 11.60
C GLN A 64 -6.48 -6.98 10.39
N LYS A 65 -7.13 -7.84 9.62
CA LYS A 65 -7.96 -7.39 8.51
C LYS A 65 -8.97 -6.36 9.02
N PRO A 66 -9.02 -5.15 8.41
CA PRO A 66 -9.98 -4.14 8.86
C PRO A 66 -11.43 -4.59 8.68
N ASP A 67 -12.27 -4.35 9.69
CA ASP A 67 -13.68 -4.74 9.66
C ASP A 67 -14.46 -4.02 8.57
N TRP A 68 -14.06 -2.77 8.21
CA TRP A 68 -14.71 -1.96 7.20
C TRP A 68 -14.35 -2.35 5.77
N LEU A 69 -13.38 -3.27 5.58
CA LEU A 69 -12.87 -3.58 4.25
C LEU A 69 -13.90 -4.39 3.45
N TRP A 70 -14.20 -3.89 2.23
CA TRP A 70 -15.09 -4.57 1.29
C TRP A 70 -14.47 -5.88 0.79
N GLU A 71 -15.33 -6.77 0.29
CA GLU A 71 -14.86 -7.97 -0.37
C GLU A 71 -14.33 -7.64 -1.77
N ARG A 72 -13.21 -8.25 -2.11
CA ARG A 72 -12.64 -8.06 -3.44
C ARG A 72 -13.35 -8.96 -4.46
N VAL A 73 -13.72 -8.37 -5.60
CA VAL A 73 -14.35 -9.11 -6.71
C VAL A 73 -13.50 -8.92 -7.96
N PRO A 74 -12.94 -9.97 -8.54
CA PRO A 74 -12.95 -11.36 -8.07
C PRO A 74 -12.10 -11.53 -6.80
N PRO A 75 -12.36 -12.57 -6.00
CA PRO A 75 -11.55 -12.82 -4.81
C PRO A 75 -10.10 -13.14 -5.17
N ILE A 76 -9.19 -12.89 -4.23
CA ILE A 76 -7.79 -13.27 -4.42
C ILE A 76 -7.65 -14.78 -4.48
N ARG A 77 -6.61 -15.23 -5.16
CA ARG A 77 -6.25 -16.63 -5.17
C ARG A 77 -5.47 -16.95 -3.91
N VAL A 78 -6.05 -17.75 -3.02
CA VAL A 78 -5.40 -18.17 -1.77
C VAL A 78 -4.90 -19.59 -1.93
N ARG A 79 -3.62 -19.82 -1.60
CA ARG A 79 -3.05 -21.16 -1.63
C ARG A 79 -3.54 -21.93 -0.40
N LYS A 80 -3.95 -23.19 -0.64
CA LYS A 80 -4.42 -24.07 0.43
C LYS A 80 -3.30 -24.31 1.45
N ASN A 81 -3.63 -24.22 2.73
CA ASN A 81 -2.72 -24.45 3.87
C ASN A 81 -1.60 -23.41 4.03
N ILE A 82 -1.64 -22.30 3.31
CA ILE A 82 -0.70 -21.20 3.50
C ILE A 82 -1.46 -20.04 4.14
N PRO A 83 -1.07 -19.59 5.33
CA PRO A 83 -1.73 -18.46 5.96
C PRO A 83 -1.48 -17.17 5.20
N THR A 84 -2.32 -16.20 5.43
CA THR A 84 -2.10 -14.82 4.98
C THR A 84 -2.06 -13.91 6.20
N SER A 85 -1.47 -12.77 6.06
CA SER A 85 -1.43 -11.76 7.12
C SER A 85 -1.62 -10.36 6.56
N TRP A 86 -1.85 -9.41 7.44
CA TRP A 86 -2.14 -8.03 7.05
C TRP A 86 -1.12 -7.09 7.68
N ILE A 87 -0.70 -6.12 6.90
CA ILE A 87 0.16 -5.03 7.38
C ILE A 87 -0.42 -3.69 6.95
N GLU A 88 -0.05 -2.65 7.68
CA GLU A 88 -0.23 -1.28 7.26
C GLU A 88 1.14 -0.69 7.00
N ILE A 89 1.32 -0.07 5.84
CA ILE A 89 2.59 0.51 5.43
C ILE A 89 2.41 1.92 4.90
N SER A 90 3.26 2.83 5.38
CA SER A 90 3.33 4.21 4.89
C SER A 90 4.69 4.45 4.25
N ILE A 91 4.67 4.97 3.04
CA ILE A 91 5.87 5.33 2.28
C ILE A 91 5.79 6.79 1.83
N SER A 92 6.94 7.42 1.66
CA SER A 92 7.05 8.82 1.21
C SER A 92 7.71 8.95 -0.17
N GLU A 93 7.64 7.90 -0.95
CA GLU A 93 8.18 7.86 -2.31
C GLU A 93 7.19 7.07 -3.19
N GLY A 94 7.45 7.01 -4.48
CA GLY A 94 6.52 6.37 -5.39
C GLY A 94 7.21 5.67 -6.54
N LYS A 95 8.12 4.74 -6.24
CA LYS A 95 8.69 3.87 -7.27
C LYS A 95 7.59 2.99 -7.86
N ASN A 96 7.72 2.64 -9.13
CA ASN A 96 6.73 1.80 -9.81
C ASN A 96 6.46 0.52 -9.02
N ARG A 97 5.20 0.28 -8.66
CA ARG A 97 4.74 -0.91 -7.94
C ARG A 97 5.56 -1.19 -6.68
N GLN A 98 5.95 -0.14 -5.98
CA GLN A 98 6.94 -0.22 -4.91
C GLN A 98 6.54 -1.16 -3.77
N VAL A 99 5.34 -1.01 -3.22
CA VAL A 99 4.91 -1.83 -2.07
C VAL A 99 4.89 -3.31 -2.45
N ARG A 100 4.41 -3.66 -3.64
CA ARG A 100 4.39 -5.04 -4.13
C ARG A 100 5.78 -5.63 -4.23
N ARG A 101 6.74 -4.85 -4.71
CA ARG A 101 8.14 -5.30 -4.83
C ARG A 101 8.83 -5.39 -3.48
N MET A 102 8.50 -4.48 -2.56
CA MET A 102 9.06 -4.52 -1.20
C MET A 102 8.64 -5.78 -0.46
N THR A 103 7.35 -6.10 -0.46
CA THR A 103 6.84 -7.29 0.23
C THR A 103 7.36 -8.58 -0.40
N ALA A 104 7.43 -8.63 -1.72
CA ALA A 104 8.01 -9.78 -2.42
C ALA A 104 9.50 -9.96 -2.07
N ASN A 105 10.24 -8.85 -1.97
CA ASN A 105 11.66 -8.87 -1.63
C ASN A 105 11.94 -9.53 -0.27
N VAL A 106 11.05 -9.33 0.70
CA VAL A 106 11.19 -9.93 2.04
C VAL A 106 10.50 -11.30 2.16
N GLY A 107 9.97 -11.83 1.06
CA GLY A 107 9.41 -13.19 1.02
C GLY A 107 7.92 -13.30 1.31
N PHE A 108 7.20 -12.18 1.33
CA PHE A 108 5.76 -12.15 1.62
C PHE A 108 5.01 -11.36 0.54
N PRO A 109 4.80 -11.96 -0.66
CA PRO A 109 4.20 -11.24 -1.78
C PRO A 109 2.82 -10.68 -1.47
N THR A 110 2.50 -9.54 -2.03
CA THR A 110 1.20 -8.89 -1.88
C THR A 110 0.10 -9.67 -2.60
N LEU A 111 -0.98 -9.94 -1.89
CA LEU A 111 -2.23 -10.51 -2.43
C LEU A 111 -3.27 -9.42 -2.69
N ARG A 112 -3.45 -8.50 -1.74
CA ARG A 112 -4.32 -7.32 -1.88
C ARG A 112 -3.57 -6.08 -1.44
N LEU A 113 -3.80 -5.00 -2.16
CA LEU A 113 -3.19 -3.70 -1.89
C LEU A 113 -4.26 -2.63 -1.95
N ILE A 114 -4.55 -2.00 -0.82
CA ILE A 114 -5.58 -0.98 -0.71
C ILE A 114 -4.92 0.33 -0.26
N ARG A 115 -4.97 1.35 -1.11
CA ARG A 115 -4.48 2.68 -0.73
C ARG A 115 -5.55 3.40 0.06
N THR A 116 -5.23 3.76 1.30
CA THR A 116 -6.16 4.40 2.22
C THR A 116 -5.91 5.89 2.36
N ARG A 117 -4.71 6.36 1.99
CA ARG A 117 -4.36 7.77 2.13
C ARG A 117 -3.32 8.17 1.10
N VAL A 118 -3.47 9.38 0.58
CA VAL A 118 -2.48 10.09 -0.23
C VAL A 118 -2.36 11.50 0.34
N ASP A 119 -1.19 11.83 0.93
CA ASP A 119 -0.95 13.11 1.57
C ASP A 119 -2.04 13.44 2.61
N GLN A 120 -2.79 14.51 2.42
CA GLN A 120 -3.86 14.92 3.35
C GLN A 120 -5.20 14.23 3.08
N TRP A 121 -5.35 13.54 1.95
CA TRP A 121 -6.62 12.91 1.58
C TRP A 121 -6.65 11.45 2.02
N SER A 122 -7.71 11.09 2.72
CA SER A 122 -7.94 9.71 3.18
C SER A 122 -9.21 9.13 2.59
N LEU A 123 -9.27 7.80 2.55
CA LEU A 123 -10.42 7.06 2.03
C LEU A 123 -11.68 7.34 2.86
N GLY A 124 -11.54 7.40 4.19
CA GLY A 124 -12.68 7.63 5.09
C GLY A 124 -13.81 6.65 4.83
N ASP A 125 -15.02 7.18 4.72
CA ASP A 125 -16.25 6.39 4.53
C ASP A 125 -16.67 6.26 3.06
N ILE A 126 -15.79 6.59 2.11
CA ILE A 126 -16.10 6.49 0.69
C ILE A 126 -16.23 5.01 0.31
N SER A 127 -17.41 4.63 -0.19
CA SER A 127 -17.65 3.25 -0.66
C SER A 127 -17.07 3.03 -2.05
N PRO A 128 -16.72 1.77 -2.41
CA PRO A 128 -16.26 1.46 -3.75
C PRO A 128 -17.22 1.96 -4.82
N GLY A 129 -16.68 2.56 -5.88
CA GLY A 129 -17.47 3.15 -6.96
C GLY A 129 -18.08 4.51 -6.67
N SER A 130 -17.84 5.05 -5.47
CA SER A 130 -18.35 6.37 -5.05
C SER A 130 -17.22 7.40 -5.06
N TYR A 131 -17.60 8.68 -5.02
CA TYR A 131 -16.63 9.77 -4.93
C TYR A 131 -17.17 10.92 -4.10
N VAL A 132 -16.26 11.78 -3.63
CA VAL A 132 -16.59 13.06 -3.02
C VAL A 132 -15.86 14.17 -3.76
N THR A 133 -16.49 15.33 -3.85
CA THR A 133 -15.88 16.54 -4.42
C THR A 133 -15.27 17.36 -3.29
N LEU A 134 -14.06 17.80 -3.49
CA LEU A 134 -13.32 18.62 -2.54
C LEU A 134 -13.45 20.11 -2.86
#